data_c43ed6b0975327551009ae49efc28e23
#
_entry.id   c43ed6b0975327551009ae49efc28e23
#
_cell.length_a   1.000
_cell.length_b   1.000
_cell.length_c   1.000
_cell.angle_alpha   90.00
_cell.angle_beta   90.00
_cell.angle_gamma   90.00
#
_symmetry.space_group_name_H-M   'P 1'
#
loop_
_entity.id
_entity.type
_entity.pdbx_description
1 polymer ?
#
loop_
_entity_poly.entity_id
_entity_poly.type
_entity_poly.pdbx_seq_one_letter_code
_entity_poly.pdbx_strand_id
1 'polypeptide(L)'
;MTRLDLTRRDLAFLLAPGAGAPSAHPRMRAFREMLEKIGAVVPFDYAYAREGRKSPDRLPKLIETHRAALGSLRATHTGPIVLVGKSMGGRVGCHVALVEPVDAVICLGYPLCAAGDPTKLRDEVLVSLATPILFVQGTRDRLCPLELLDGVRRRMSAPNALDVVEGGDHSLLVSMTELKSRSVSQAKVDDAIGAAIAEFVRHALATC
;
A
#
# COMPACT_ATOMS: atom_id res chain seq x y z
N MET A 1 6.34 23.71 19.80
CA MET A 1 6.14 22.43 19.10
C MET A 1 7.29 22.25 18.13
N THR A 2 8.24 21.39 18.47
CA THR A 2 9.44 21.13 17.67
C THR A 2 9.04 20.37 16.42
N ARG A 3 9.29 20.93 15.24
CA ARG A 3 9.16 20.24 13.96
C ARG A 3 10.06 18.99 14.03
N LEU A 4 9.47 17.80 14.01
CA LEU A 4 10.22 16.56 13.80
C LEU A 4 10.78 16.62 12.37
N ASP A 5 12.04 17.01 12.28
CA ASP A 5 12.83 16.97 11.05
C ASP A 5 13.26 15.49 10.86
N LEU A 6 12.30 14.66 10.45
CA LEU A 6 12.55 13.24 10.17
C LEU A 6 13.53 13.17 9.00
N THR A 7 14.74 12.75 9.29
CA THR A 7 15.70 12.46 8.22
C THR A 7 15.21 11.26 7.44
N ARG A 8 15.57 11.17 6.16
CA ARG A 8 15.25 10.04 5.25
C ARG A 8 15.62 8.65 5.83
N ARG A 9 16.51 8.61 6.84
CA ARG A 9 17.00 7.39 7.49
C ARG A 9 16.13 6.92 8.64
N ASP A 10 15.27 7.80 9.16
CA ASP A 10 14.46 7.49 10.33
C ASP A 10 13.13 6.83 10.00
N LEU A 11 12.69 6.84 8.74
CA LEU A 11 11.46 6.22 8.26
C LEU A 11 11.75 4.96 7.47
N ALA A 12 11.06 3.85 7.77
CA ALA A 12 11.12 2.64 7.00
C ALA A 12 9.75 2.22 6.43
N PHE A 13 9.77 1.78 5.18
CA PHE A 13 8.65 1.15 4.50
C PHE A 13 8.86 -0.35 4.41
N LEU A 14 7.93 -1.14 4.95
CA LEU A 14 7.86 -2.58 4.69
C LEU A 14 6.98 -2.80 3.47
N LEU A 15 7.57 -3.17 2.33
CA LEU A 15 6.90 -3.26 1.04
C LEU A 15 6.46 -4.69 0.73
N ALA A 16 5.14 -4.91 0.74
CA ALA A 16 4.50 -6.20 0.50
C ALA A 16 4.00 -6.34 -0.94
N PRO A 17 4.27 -7.46 -1.64
CA PRO A 17 3.85 -7.69 -3.00
C PRO A 17 2.37 -8.09 -3.11
N GLY A 18 1.81 -7.97 -4.32
CA GLY A 18 0.51 -8.51 -4.68
C GLY A 18 0.53 -10.02 -4.96
N ALA A 19 -0.64 -10.60 -5.17
CA ALA A 19 -0.75 -11.98 -5.64
C ALA A 19 -0.16 -12.13 -7.04
N GLY A 20 0.71 -13.11 -7.25
CA GLY A 20 1.29 -13.40 -8.56
C GLY A 20 2.40 -12.44 -9.05
N ALA A 21 2.80 -11.44 -8.25
CA ALA A 21 3.86 -10.50 -8.60
C ALA A 21 4.84 -10.36 -7.42
N PRO A 22 5.90 -11.17 -7.35
CA PRO A 22 6.89 -11.10 -6.28
C PRO A 22 7.62 -9.74 -6.27
N SER A 23 8.39 -9.50 -5.20
CA SER A 23 9.14 -8.24 -5.01
C SER A 23 10.06 -7.88 -6.19
N ALA A 24 10.55 -8.88 -6.92
CA ALA A 24 11.36 -8.72 -8.13
C ALA A 24 10.56 -8.33 -9.39
N HIS A 25 9.22 -8.30 -9.35
CA HIS A 25 8.41 -7.89 -10.49
C HIS A 25 8.67 -6.42 -10.87
N PRO A 26 8.73 -6.05 -12.18
CA PRO A 26 9.06 -4.69 -12.60
C PRO A 26 8.23 -3.60 -11.91
N ARG A 27 6.92 -3.80 -11.74
CA ARG A 27 6.05 -2.83 -11.07
C ARG A 27 6.37 -2.69 -9.57
N MET A 28 6.74 -3.79 -8.90
CA MET A 28 7.18 -3.74 -7.50
C MET A 28 8.52 -3.02 -7.34
N ARG A 29 9.44 -3.19 -8.30
CA ARG A 29 10.70 -2.43 -8.33
C ARG A 29 10.44 -0.93 -8.52
N ALA A 30 9.54 -0.55 -9.43
CA ALA A 30 9.17 0.86 -9.62
C ALA A 30 8.58 1.48 -8.34
N PHE A 31 7.73 0.76 -7.62
CA PHE A 31 7.21 1.20 -6.32
C PHE A 31 8.33 1.32 -5.28
N ARG A 32 9.25 0.38 -5.24
CA ARG A 32 10.43 0.45 -4.37
C ARG A 32 11.26 1.69 -4.65
N GLU A 33 11.65 1.92 -5.90
CA GLU A 33 12.44 3.08 -6.34
C GLU A 33 11.74 4.41 -6.00
N MET A 34 10.43 4.46 -6.15
CA MET A 34 9.61 5.62 -5.77
C MET A 34 9.67 5.87 -4.26
N LEU A 35 9.49 4.84 -3.44
CA LEU A 35 9.49 4.94 -1.97
C LEU A 35 10.90 5.22 -1.41
N GLU A 36 11.96 4.73 -2.04
CA GLU A 36 13.36 4.99 -1.66
C GLU A 36 13.72 6.49 -1.75
N LYS A 37 12.94 7.29 -2.46
CA LYS A 37 13.08 8.75 -2.46
C LYS A 37 12.57 9.39 -1.14
N ILE A 38 11.78 8.66 -0.36
CA ILE A 38 11.10 9.16 0.85
C ILE A 38 11.73 8.57 2.12
N GLY A 39 12.05 7.27 2.14
CA GLY A 39 12.60 6.57 3.30
C GLY A 39 13.29 5.27 2.93
N ALA A 40 13.78 4.53 3.92
CA ALA A 40 14.32 3.19 3.71
C ALA A 40 13.22 2.23 3.27
N VAL A 41 13.49 1.32 2.32
CA VAL A 41 12.50 0.36 1.82
C VAL A 41 13.01 -1.06 2.01
N VAL A 42 12.22 -1.87 2.70
CA VAL A 42 12.48 -3.29 2.91
C VAL A 42 11.40 -4.09 2.19
N PRO A 43 11.66 -4.57 0.97
CA PRO A 43 10.75 -5.48 0.28
C PRO A 43 10.88 -6.89 0.86
N PHE A 44 9.78 -7.64 0.85
CA PHE A 44 9.80 -9.07 1.19
C PHE A 44 8.89 -9.86 0.26
N ASP A 45 9.02 -11.17 0.26
CA ASP A 45 8.13 -12.08 -0.45
C ASP A 45 7.41 -13.02 0.52
N TYR A 46 6.14 -13.29 0.26
CA TYR A 46 5.36 -14.27 1.00
C TYR A 46 5.91 -15.69 0.80
N ALA A 47 5.69 -16.57 1.78
CA ALA A 47 6.25 -17.93 1.79
C ALA A 47 5.95 -18.70 0.49
N TYR A 48 4.71 -18.65 0.01
CA TYR A 48 4.32 -19.33 -1.23
C TYR A 48 5.16 -18.88 -2.44
N ALA A 49 5.48 -17.59 -2.54
CA ALA A 49 6.27 -17.05 -3.66
C ALA A 49 7.74 -17.49 -3.57
N ARG A 50 8.32 -17.50 -2.36
CA ARG A 50 9.69 -18.02 -2.12
C ARG A 50 9.81 -19.49 -2.42
N GLU A 51 8.73 -20.25 -2.24
CA GLU A 51 8.62 -21.68 -2.57
C GLU A 51 8.31 -21.94 -4.05
N GLY A 52 8.26 -20.90 -4.89
CA GLY A 52 7.94 -21.02 -6.32
C GLY A 52 6.48 -21.33 -6.64
N ARG A 53 5.59 -21.27 -5.66
CA ARG A 53 4.14 -21.50 -5.86
C ARG A 53 3.49 -20.25 -6.45
N LYS A 54 2.54 -20.46 -7.37
CA LYS A 54 1.79 -19.36 -8.01
C LYS A 54 0.57 -18.91 -7.19
N SER A 55 -0.07 -19.84 -6.48
CA SER A 55 -1.27 -19.56 -5.69
C SER A 55 -0.90 -19.06 -4.30
N PRO A 56 -1.47 -17.91 -3.86
CA PRO A 56 -1.25 -17.41 -2.51
C PRO A 56 -1.69 -18.40 -1.43
N ASP A 57 -1.00 -18.35 -0.31
CA ASP A 57 -1.43 -19.01 0.91
C ASP A 57 -2.78 -18.45 1.40
N ARG A 58 -3.44 -19.16 2.31
CA ARG A 58 -4.62 -18.64 3.02
C ARG A 58 -4.25 -17.43 3.88
N LEU A 59 -5.20 -16.54 4.13
CA LEU A 59 -5.00 -15.27 4.83
C LEU A 59 -4.22 -15.40 6.15
N PRO A 60 -4.49 -16.36 7.05
CA PRO A 60 -3.71 -16.48 8.30
C PRO A 60 -2.22 -16.66 8.08
N LYS A 61 -1.82 -17.49 7.10
CA LYS A 61 -0.40 -17.73 6.77
C LYS A 61 0.25 -16.52 6.09
N LEU A 62 -0.51 -15.76 5.29
CA LEU A 62 -0.04 -14.49 4.75
C LEU A 62 0.23 -13.46 5.86
N ILE A 63 -0.68 -13.35 6.84
CA ILE A 63 -0.52 -12.48 8.01
C ILE A 63 0.73 -12.89 8.81
N GLU A 64 0.89 -14.18 9.09
CA GLU A 64 2.06 -14.72 9.80
C GLU A 64 3.38 -14.34 9.10
N THR A 65 3.46 -14.55 7.77
CA THR A 65 4.66 -14.19 6.99
C THR A 65 4.91 -12.69 7.02
N HIS A 66 3.88 -11.86 6.92
CA HIS A 66 4.01 -10.40 6.96
C HIS A 66 4.45 -9.92 8.35
N ARG A 67 3.89 -10.50 9.43
CA ARG A 67 4.33 -10.21 10.81
C ARG A 67 5.79 -10.61 11.04
N ALA A 68 6.23 -11.74 10.52
CA ALA A 68 7.63 -12.16 10.61
C ALA A 68 8.56 -11.17 9.89
N ALA A 69 8.18 -10.67 8.70
CA ALA A 69 8.93 -9.63 8.01
C ALA A 69 8.98 -8.32 8.80
N LEU A 70 7.85 -7.90 9.41
CA LEU A 70 7.79 -6.74 10.28
C LEU A 70 8.68 -6.90 11.53
N GLY A 71 8.67 -8.07 12.15
CA GLY A 71 9.54 -8.39 13.29
C GLY A 71 11.03 -8.30 12.93
N SER A 72 11.41 -8.81 11.75
CA SER A 72 12.78 -8.70 11.25
C SER A 72 13.20 -7.25 11.01
N LEU A 73 12.29 -6.40 10.48
CA LEU A 73 12.55 -4.99 10.30
C LEU A 73 12.74 -4.28 11.66
N ARG A 74 11.87 -4.52 12.63
CA ARG A 74 11.96 -3.96 13.98
C ARG A 74 13.24 -4.32 14.72
N ALA A 75 13.84 -5.47 14.43
CA ALA A 75 15.10 -5.87 15.03
C ALA A 75 16.28 -4.96 14.62
N THR A 76 16.16 -4.23 13.52
CA THR A 76 17.23 -3.39 12.95
C THR A 76 16.84 -1.93 12.76
N HIS A 77 15.56 -1.58 12.99
CA HIS A 77 15.04 -0.24 12.78
C HIS A 77 14.20 0.21 13.98
N THR A 78 14.54 1.38 14.52
CA THR A 78 13.89 1.95 15.72
C THR A 78 12.98 3.14 15.44
N GLY A 79 13.00 3.67 14.22
CA GLY A 79 12.15 4.76 13.78
C GLY A 79 10.75 4.31 13.34
N PRO A 80 9.94 5.25 12.82
CA PRO A 80 8.61 4.95 12.31
C PRO A 80 8.62 3.89 11.20
N ILE A 81 7.62 3.00 11.23
CA ILE A 81 7.43 1.95 10.23
C ILE A 81 6.06 2.08 9.58
N VAL A 82 6.07 2.20 8.26
CA VAL A 82 4.87 2.26 7.43
C VAL A 82 4.74 0.97 6.60
N LEU A 83 3.60 0.30 6.70
CA LEU A 83 3.29 -0.85 5.86
C LEU A 83 2.80 -0.37 4.50
N VAL A 84 3.50 -0.76 3.44
CA VAL A 84 3.08 -0.46 2.06
C VAL A 84 2.79 -1.76 1.35
N GLY A 85 1.63 -1.88 0.72
CA GLY A 85 1.30 -3.10 0.02
C GLY A 85 0.56 -2.90 -1.29
N LYS A 86 1.00 -3.66 -2.31
CA LYS A 86 0.27 -3.76 -3.58
C LYS A 86 -0.86 -4.77 -3.43
N SER A 87 -2.10 -4.39 -3.76
CA SER A 87 -3.23 -5.32 -3.85
C SER A 87 -3.37 -6.22 -2.60
N MET A 88 -3.18 -7.53 -2.73
CA MET A 88 -3.16 -8.49 -1.63
C MET A 88 -2.24 -8.03 -0.49
N GLY A 89 -1.05 -7.52 -0.79
CA GLY A 89 -0.10 -7.04 0.21
C GLY A 89 -0.65 -5.90 1.06
N GLY A 90 -1.36 -4.94 0.46
CA GLY A 90 -2.03 -3.87 1.19
C GLY A 90 -3.14 -4.39 2.10
N ARG A 91 -4.00 -5.30 1.58
CA ARG A 91 -5.03 -5.93 2.39
C ARG A 91 -4.47 -6.72 3.57
N VAL A 92 -3.41 -7.51 3.35
CA VAL A 92 -2.74 -8.24 4.44
C VAL A 92 -2.09 -7.27 5.43
N GLY A 93 -1.49 -6.18 4.95
CA GLY A 93 -0.95 -5.11 5.80
C GLY A 93 -2.01 -4.51 6.73
N CYS A 94 -3.24 -4.28 6.25
CA CYS A 94 -4.36 -3.84 7.10
C CYS A 94 -4.66 -4.85 8.22
N HIS A 95 -4.69 -6.16 7.93
CA HIS A 95 -4.87 -7.18 8.96
C HIS A 95 -3.71 -7.23 9.97
N VAL A 96 -2.48 -7.00 9.53
CA VAL A 96 -1.32 -6.91 10.42
C VAL A 96 -1.45 -5.69 11.34
N ALA A 97 -1.85 -4.54 10.81
CA ALA A 97 -2.02 -3.31 11.58
C ALA A 97 -3.14 -3.36 12.63
N LEU A 98 -4.06 -4.35 12.57
CA LEU A 98 -5.04 -4.59 13.64
C LEU A 98 -4.40 -5.15 14.93
N VAL A 99 -3.24 -5.82 14.81
CA VAL A 99 -2.63 -6.57 15.92
C VAL A 99 -1.19 -6.18 16.21
N GLU A 100 -0.58 -5.41 15.30
CA GLU A 100 0.79 -4.94 15.43
C GLU A 100 0.82 -3.41 15.34
N PRO A 101 1.46 -2.70 16.30
CA PRO A 101 1.59 -1.25 16.22
C PRO A 101 2.46 -0.87 15.02
N VAL A 102 1.93 -0.06 14.11
CA VAL A 102 2.64 0.56 13.00
C VAL A 102 2.12 1.98 12.82
N ASP A 103 2.94 2.85 12.24
CA ASP A 103 2.63 4.29 12.20
C ASP A 103 1.62 4.65 11.12
N ALA A 104 1.61 3.92 10.00
CA ALA A 104 0.61 4.07 8.94
C ALA A 104 0.55 2.83 8.03
N VAL A 105 -0.51 2.78 7.22
CA VAL A 105 -0.69 1.79 6.14
C VAL A 105 -0.88 2.51 4.81
N ILE A 106 -0.27 2.02 3.73
CA ILE A 106 -0.46 2.53 2.37
C ILE A 106 -0.88 1.37 1.46
N CYS A 107 -2.02 1.51 0.82
CA CYS A 107 -2.57 0.52 -0.10
C CYS A 107 -2.43 1.00 -1.54
N LEU A 108 -1.59 0.34 -2.33
CA LEU A 108 -1.40 0.59 -3.76
C LEU A 108 -2.35 -0.32 -4.56
N GLY A 109 -3.54 0.19 -4.91
CA GLY A 109 -4.62 -0.59 -5.53
C GLY A 109 -5.23 -1.60 -4.56
N TYR A 110 -6.05 -1.15 -3.61
CA TYR A 110 -6.72 -2.04 -2.66
C TYR A 110 -7.72 -2.96 -3.37
N PRO A 111 -7.72 -4.30 -3.14
CA PRO A 111 -8.65 -5.22 -3.81
C PRO A 111 -9.97 -5.32 -3.03
N LEU A 112 -10.77 -4.25 -3.06
CA LEU A 112 -12.01 -4.13 -2.27
C LEU A 112 -13.05 -5.19 -2.65
N CYS A 113 -13.28 -5.38 -3.96
CA CYS A 113 -14.25 -6.35 -4.45
C CYS A 113 -13.63 -7.75 -4.54
N ALA A 114 -14.20 -8.72 -3.84
CA ALA A 114 -13.74 -10.12 -3.91
C ALA A 114 -13.96 -10.68 -5.32
N ALA A 115 -12.89 -11.09 -6.00
CA ALA A 115 -12.92 -11.57 -7.38
C ALA A 115 -13.60 -10.58 -8.38
N GLY A 116 -13.59 -9.26 -8.06
CA GLY A 116 -14.25 -8.24 -8.86
C GLY A 116 -15.78 -8.18 -8.68
N ASP A 117 -16.35 -8.91 -7.72
CA ASP A 117 -17.76 -8.88 -7.40
C ASP A 117 -18.08 -7.71 -6.43
N PRO A 118 -18.81 -6.66 -6.89
CA PRO A 118 -19.09 -5.49 -6.08
C PRO A 118 -20.05 -5.75 -4.90
N THR A 119 -20.69 -6.93 -4.86
CA THR A 119 -21.56 -7.34 -3.75
C THR A 119 -20.79 -8.01 -2.61
N LYS A 120 -19.51 -8.36 -2.83
CA LYS A 120 -18.65 -9.06 -1.88
C LYS A 120 -17.45 -8.19 -1.51
N LEU A 121 -17.66 -7.24 -0.63
CA LEU A 121 -16.60 -6.33 -0.21
C LEU A 121 -15.67 -6.95 0.84
N ARG A 122 -14.42 -6.57 0.79
CA ARG A 122 -13.37 -6.92 1.77
C ARG A 122 -13.08 -5.71 2.66
N ASP A 123 -14.12 -5.20 3.30
CA ASP A 123 -14.12 -3.95 4.03
C ASP A 123 -14.08 -4.13 5.57
N GLU A 124 -14.38 -5.32 6.10
CA GLU A 124 -14.39 -5.60 7.54
C GLU A 124 -13.09 -5.15 8.23
N VAL A 125 -11.93 -5.48 7.65
CA VAL A 125 -10.63 -5.08 8.18
C VAL A 125 -10.44 -3.56 8.16
N LEU A 126 -10.98 -2.87 7.15
CA LEU A 126 -10.85 -1.42 7.02
C LEU A 126 -11.68 -0.68 8.06
N VAL A 127 -12.91 -1.12 8.28
CA VAL A 127 -13.82 -0.53 9.28
C VAL A 127 -13.29 -0.72 10.71
N SER A 128 -12.56 -1.81 10.94
CA SER A 128 -11.96 -2.12 12.25
C SER A 128 -10.60 -1.47 12.48
N LEU A 129 -10.02 -0.84 11.45
CA LEU A 129 -8.68 -0.25 11.53
C LEU A 129 -8.70 1.03 12.36
N ALA A 130 -7.69 1.23 13.19
CA ALA A 130 -7.42 2.48 13.92
C ALA A 130 -6.20 3.23 13.36
N THR A 131 -5.28 2.50 12.73
CA THR A 131 -4.05 3.04 12.13
C THR A 131 -4.36 3.94 10.93
N PRO A 132 -3.72 5.12 10.81
CA PRO A 132 -3.87 5.98 9.63
C PRO A 132 -3.60 5.23 8.33
N ILE A 133 -4.44 5.45 7.31
CA ILE A 133 -4.31 4.73 6.03
C ILE A 133 -4.45 5.66 4.82
N LEU A 134 -3.57 5.45 3.83
CA LEU A 134 -3.69 6.04 2.50
C LEU A 134 -4.09 4.96 1.48
N PHE A 135 -5.13 5.24 0.73
CA PHE A 135 -5.46 4.51 -0.48
C PHE A 135 -4.91 5.26 -1.70
N VAL A 136 -4.10 4.60 -2.51
CA VAL A 136 -3.72 5.06 -3.85
C VAL A 136 -4.47 4.19 -4.85
N GLN A 137 -5.43 4.78 -5.58
CA GLN A 137 -6.41 3.99 -6.31
C GLN A 137 -6.60 4.50 -7.75
N GLY A 138 -6.55 3.59 -8.71
CA GLY A 138 -6.80 3.92 -10.11
C GLY A 138 -8.29 4.03 -10.45
N THR A 139 -8.68 4.99 -11.30
CA THR A 139 -10.08 5.16 -11.72
C THR A 139 -10.59 4.03 -12.60
N ARG A 140 -9.70 3.21 -13.18
CA ARG A 140 -10.03 2.05 -14.02
C ARG A 140 -9.84 0.70 -13.31
N ASP A 141 -9.65 0.73 -11.99
CA ASP A 141 -9.49 -0.50 -11.20
C ASP A 141 -10.85 -1.14 -10.88
N ARG A 142 -11.15 -2.21 -11.60
CA ARG A 142 -12.40 -2.98 -11.40
C ARG A 142 -12.48 -3.71 -10.05
N LEU A 143 -11.34 -3.90 -9.37
CA LEU A 143 -11.31 -4.53 -8.04
C LEU A 143 -11.64 -3.53 -6.93
N CYS A 144 -11.69 -2.23 -7.24
CA CYS A 144 -12.01 -1.20 -6.28
C CYS A 144 -12.64 0.02 -6.96
N PRO A 145 -13.92 -0.04 -7.34
CA PRO A 145 -14.66 1.14 -7.78
C PRO A 145 -14.62 2.23 -6.71
N LEU A 146 -14.28 3.46 -7.12
CA LEU A 146 -14.06 4.57 -6.19
C LEU A 146 -15.28 4.89 -5.34
N GLU A 147 -16.49 4.80 -5.90
CA GLU A 147 -17.75 5.02 -5.19
C GLU A 147 -17.94 4.04 -4.03
N LEU A 148 -17.60 2.76 -4.24
CA LEU A 148 -17.66 1.74 -3.18
C LEU A 148 -16.59 1.99 -2.11
N LEU A 149 -15.38 2.38 -2.52
CA LEU A 149 -14.31 2.72 -1.60
C LEU A 149 -14.69 3.93 -0.75
N ASP A 150 -15.28 4.96 -1.32
CA ASP A 150 -15.75 6.14 -0.60
C ASP A 150 -16.86 5.79 0.41
N GLY A 151 -17.74 4.86 0.05
CA GLY A 151 -18.73 4.32 0.97
C GLY A 151 -18.12 3.61 2.17
N VAL A 152 -17.04 2.87 1.95
CA VAL A 152 -16.28 2.21 3.04
C VAL A 152 -15.52 3.25 3.87
N ARG A 153 -14.80 4.19 3.24
CA ARG A 153 -14.00 5.21 3.92
C ARG A 153 -14.83 6.05 4.89
N ARG A 154 -16.06 6.39 4.54
CA ARG A 154 -16.97 7.11 5.44
C ARG A 154 -17.38 6.33 6.70
N ARG A 155 -17.23 5.01 6.69
CA ARG A 155 -17.52 4.12 7.86
C ARG A 155 -16.30 3.82 8.71
N MET A 156 -15.10 4.17 8.22
CA MET A 156 -13.84 3.96 8.94
C MET A 156 -13.69 4.98 10.06
N SER A 157 -13.22 4.52 11.22
CA SER A 157 -12.82 5.38 12.34
C SER A 157 -11.37 5.87 12.19
N ALA A 158 -10.53 5.11 11.50
CA ALA A 158 -9.14 5.49 11.24
C ALA A 158 -9.06 6.76 10.39
N PRO A 159 -8.11 7.67 10.67
CA PRO A 159 -7.75 8.73 9.73
C PRO A 159 -7.41 8.11 8.37
N ASN A 160 -8.11 8.54 7.32
CA ASN A 160 -7.92 7.93 6.00
C ASN A 160 -7.89 8.98 4.89
N ALA A 161 -7.03 8.75 3.91
CA ALA A 161 -6.87 9.58 2.73
C ALA A 161 -6.99 8.75 1.45
N LEU A 162 -7.33 9.40 0.35
CA LEU A 162 -7.41 8.80 -0.99
C LEU A 162 -6.63 9.67 -1.97
N ASP A 163 -5.67 9.06 -2.65
CA ASP A 163 -5.02 9.61 -3.83
C ASP A 163 -5.53 8.87 -5.08
N VAL A 164 -6.08 9.61 -6.04
CA VAL A 164 -6.72 9.04 -7.23
C VAL A 164 -5.78 9.14 -8.42
N VAL A 165 -5.43 7.99 -8.98
CA VAL A 165 -4.66 7.91 -10.22
C VAL A 165 -5.62 7.85 -11.40
N GLU A 166 -5.80 9.00 -12.05
CA GLU A 166 -6.69 9.13 -13.21
C GLU A 166 -6.21 8.26 -14.38
N GLY A 167 -7.12 7.42 -14.91
CA GLY A 167 -6.81 6.43 -15.95
C GLY A 167 -6.01 5.22 -15.46
N GLY A 168 -5.64 5.18 -14.18
CA GLY A 168 -4.89 4.08 -13.60
C GLY A 168 -5.70 2.79 -13.48
N ASP A 169 -5.08 1.67 -13.84
CA ASP A 169 -5.62 0.33 -13.62
C ASP A 169 -5.33 -0.19 -12.19
N HIS A 170 -5.61 -1.47 -11.93
CA HIS A 170 -5.30 -2.11 -10.65
C HIS A 170 -3.81 -2.07 -10.28
N SER A 171 -2.91 -1.89 -11.23
CA SER A 171 -1.47 -1.73 -11.01
C SER A 171 -1.02 -0.26 -11.00
N LEU A 172 -1.98 0.68 -11.03
CA LEU A 172 -1.74 2.11 -11.11
C LEU A 172 -0.98 2.48 -12.41
N LEU A 173 -1.19 1.68 -13.46
CA LEU A 173 -0.65 1.94 -14.78
C LEU A 173 -1.70 2.63 -15.64
N VAL A 174 -1.30 3.70 -16.30
CA VAL A 174 -2.14 4.44 -17.25
C VAL A 174 -1.84 3.95 -18.67
N SER A 175 -2.84 3.82 -19.51
CA SER A 175 -2.65 3.32 -20.87
C SER A 175 -1.77 4.25 -21.69
N MET A 176 -0.98 3.69 -22.62
CA MET A 176 -0.08 4.48 -23.50
C MET A 176 -0.86 5.54 -24.30
N THR A 177 -2.09 5.24 -24.72
CA THR A 177 -2.94 6.19 -25.44
C THR A 177 -3.28 7.39 -24.56
N GLU A 178 -3.66 7.14 -23.33
CA GLU A 178 -4.02 8.19 -22.37
C GLU A 178 -2.81 9.00 -21.91
N LEU A 179 -1.66 8.35 -21.67
CA LEU A 179 -0.42 9.05 -21.37
C LEU A 179 -0.03 10.02 -22.51
N LYS A 180 -0.16 9.58 -23.77
CA LYS A 180 0.11 10.43 -24.95
C LYS A 180 -0.87 11.59 -25.04
N SER A 181 -2.17 11.35 -24.88
CA SER A 181 -3.17 12.42 -24.96
C SER A 181 -2.99 13.49 -23.89
N ARG A 182 -2.48 13.13 -22.71
CA ARG A 182 -2.21 14.04 -21.59
C ARG A 182 -0.78 14.59 -21.60
N SER A 183 0.04 14.21 -22.56
CA SER A 183 1.48 14.58 -22.63
C SER A 183 2.24 14.31 -21.34
N VAL A 184 1.96 13.18 -20.68
CA VAL A 184 2.63 12.72 -19.47
C VAL A 184 3.23 11.35 -19.65
N SER A 185 4.20 11.00 -18.82
CA SER A 185 4.80 9.65 -18.75
C SER A 185 4.32 8.89 -17.52
N GLN A 186 4.43 7.55 -17.53
CA GLN A 186 4.17 6.76 -16.34
C GLN A 186 5.09 7.16 -15.17
N ALA A 187 6.32 7.54 -15.45
CA ALA A 187 7.25 8.02 -14.42
C ALA A 187 6.72 9.28 -13.71
N LYS A 188 6.11 10.23 -14.44
CA LYS A 188 5.47 11.41 -13.83
C LYS A 188 4.26 11.04 -12.98
N VAL A 189 3.47 10.03 -13.40
CA VAL A 189 2.37 9.51 -12.59
C VAL A 189 2.91 8.90 -11.30
N ASP A 190 3.97 8.11 -11.40
CA ASP A 190 4.62 7.47 -10.23
C ASP A 190 5.26 8.53 -9.30
N ASP A 191 5.85 9.59 -9.83
CA ASP A 191 6.37 10.71 -9.03
C ASP A 191 5.23 11.44 -8.27
N ALA A 192 4.07 11.63 -8.90
CA ALA A 192 2.90 12.23 -8.23
C ALA A 192 2.40 11.34 -7.09
N ILE A 193 2.30 10.02 -7.30
CA ILE A 193 1.98 9.05 -6.25
C ILE A 193 3.00 9.15 -5.09
N GLY A 194 4.30 9.21 -5.41
CA GLY A 194 5.35 9.38 -4.41
C GLY A 194 5.19 10.66 -3.59
N ALA A 195 4.82 11.77 -4.23
CA ALA A 195 4.57 13.03 -3.55
C ALA A 195 3.35 12.94 -2.59
N ALA A 196 2.26 12.33 -3.03
CA ALA A 196 1.07 12.11 -2.20
C ALA A 196 1.39 11.21 -0.98
N ILE A 197 2.19 10.16 -1.18
CA ILE A 197 2.67 9.30 -0.09
C ILE A 197 3.52 10.09 0.91
N ALA A 198 4.47 10.89 0.43
CA ALA A 198 5.34 11.69 1.29
C ALA A 198 4.55 12.71 2.12
N GLU A 199 3.54 13.32 1.53
CA GLU A 199 2.64 14.25 2.22
C GLU A 199 1.82 13.54 3.29
N PHE A 200 1.18 12.40 2.95
CA PHE A 200 0.39 11.63 3.89
C PHE A 200 1.22 11.16 5.09
N VAL A 201 2.40 10.58 4.85
CA VAL A 201 3.28 10.10 5.91
C VAL A 201 3.70 11.24 6.84
N ARG A 202 4.03 12.41 6.31
CA ARG A 202 4.37 13.58 7.10
C ARG A 202 3.23 13.98 8.04
N HIS A 203 1.98 13.97 7.57
CA HIS A 203 0.82 14.26 8.40
C HIS A 203 0.54 13.16 9.43
N ALA A 204 0.59 11.90 9.03
CA ALA A 204 0.35 10.76 9.93
C ALA A 204 1.35 10.75 11.10
N LEU A 205 2.63 11.00 10.83
CA LEU A 205 3.68 11.01 11.86
C LEU A 205 3.69 12.29 12.72
N ALA A 206 3.07 13.38 12.29
CA ALA A 206 2.98 14.60 13.08
C ALA A 206 1.84 14.57 14.12
N THR A 207 0.92 13.62 14.00
CA THR A 207 -0.26 13.46 14.87
C THR A 207 -0.11 12.33 15.89
N CYS A 208 0.99 11.59 15.87
CA CYS A 208 1.42 10.64 16.89
C CYS A 208 2.36 11.36 17.87
#